data_23bb8c1763a8a827494da1696c9e5869
#
_entry.id   23bb8c1763a8a827494da1696c9e5869
#
_cell.length_a   1.000
_cell.length_b   1.000
_cell.length_c   1.000
_cell.angle_alpha   90.00
_cell.angle_beta   90.00
_cell.angle_gamma   90.00
#
_symmetry.space_group_name_H-M   'P 1'
#
loop_
_entity.id
_entity.type
_entity.pdbx_description
1 polymer ?
#
loop_
_entity_poly.entity_id
_entity_poly.type
_entity_poly.pdbx_seq_one_letter_code
_entity_poly.pdbx_strand_id
1 'polypeptide(L)'
;MKAKFLIPLLLFVVLVGFLAVGLNRDPREVPSPLINKVAPAFEVPQLAQASKTFSPASMRGQVWILNVWASWCVACREEHPVLIELAKSGKAPLIGLDYKDQREDALAMLEKLGNPYLLSAFDANGRVGIDYGVYGVPETYVIDQTGVIRFKHIGPITPQILNQRIYPLLAELNKS
;
A
#
# COMPACT_ATOMS: atom_id res chain seq x y z
N MET A 1 -39.86 35.59 21.59
CA MET A 1 -38.43 35.83 21.77
C MET A 1 -37.59 34.53 21.86
N LYS A 2 -38.16 33.38 22.18
CA LYS A 2 -37.37 32.12 22.37
C LYS A 2 -36.98 31.38 21.08
N ALA A 3 -37.77 31.47 20.01
CA ALA A 3 -37.51 30.77 18.76
C ALA A 3 -36.24 31.26 18.04
N LYS A 4 -35.87 32.53 18.16
CA LYS A 4 -34.65 33.09 17.53
C LYS A 4 -33.36 32.43 18.05
N PHE A 5 -33.36 31.88 19.27
CA PHE A 5 -32.21 31.19 19.86
C PHE A 5 -32.31 29.66 19.71
N LEU A 6 -33.51 29.11 19.62
CA LEU A 6 -33.73 27.67 19.48
C LEU A 6 -33.32 27.15 18.09
N ILE A 7 -33.60 27.92 17.04
CA ILE A 7 -33.24 27.52 15.66
C ILE A 7 -31.72 27.40 15.49
N PRO A 8 -30.89 28.41 15.84
CA PRO A 8 -29.43 28.27 15.74
C PRO A 8 -28.88 27.15 16.64
N LEU A 9 -29.43 26.96 17.83
CA LEU A 9 -29.02 25.88 18.73
C LEU A 9 -29.32 24.51 18.13
N LEU A 10 -30.51 24.31 17.56
CA LEU A 10 -30.87 23.06 16.89
C LEU A 10 -29.95 22.77 15.71
N LEU A 11 -29.68 23.77 14.86
CA LEU A 11 -28.75 23.63 13.74
C LEU A 11 -27.33 23.28 14.21
N PHE A 12 -26.89 23.89 15.32
CA PHE A 12 -25.57 23.57 15.90
C PHE A 12 -25.50 22.11 16.39
N VAL A 13 -26.52 21.64 17.10
CA VAL A 13 -26.60 20.26 17.63
C VAL A 13 -26.62 19.25 16.48
N VAL A 14 -27.39 19.53 15.41
CA VAL A 14 -27.43 18.70 14.20
C VAL A 14 -26.06 18.67 13.52
N LEU A 15 -25.40 19.82 13.40
CA LEU A 15 -24.05 19.92 12.80
C LEU A 15 -23.04 19.14 13.63
N VAL A 16 -23.04 19.27 14.97
CA VAL A 16 -22.16 18.54 15.89
C VAL A 16 -22.38 17.03 15.75
N GLY A 17 -23.64 16.59 15.70
CA GLY A 17 -23.98 15.18 15.48
C GLY A 17 -23.45 14.65 14.17
N PHE A 18 -23.60 15.43 13.09
CA PHE A 18 -23.10 15.06 11.75
C PHE A 18 -21.56 14.97 11.72
N LEU A 19 -20.89 15.95 12.35
CA LEU A 19 -19.43 15.94 12.47
C LEU A 19 -18.92 14.77 13.33
N ALA A 20 -19.58 14.46 14.44
CA ALA A 20 -19.22 13.33 15.29
C ALA A 20 -19.32 11.99 14.55
N VAL A 21 -20.35 11.80 13.72
CA VAL A 21 -20.48 10.61 12.85
C VAL A 21 -19.39 10.59 11.78
N GLY A 22 -19.08 11.76 11.20
CA GLY A 22 -18.02 11.89 10.18
C GLY A 22 -16.62 11.56 10.72
N LEU A 23 -16.31 12.02 11.93
CA LEU A 23 -15.02 11.79 12.59
C LEU A 23 -14.79 10.32 13.00
N ASN A 24 -15.86 9.54 13.18
CA ASN A 24 -15.76 8.10 13.46
C ASN A 24 -15.57 7.23 12.22
N ARG A 25 -15.61 7.80 11.01
CA ARG A 25 -15.30 7.07 9.77
C ARG A 25 -13.80 7.11 9.54
N ASP A 26 -13.21 5.96 9.28
CA ASP A 26 -11.79 5.89 8.92
C ASP A 26 -11.59 6.49 7.50
N PRO A 27 -10.92 7.63 7.36
CA PRO A 27 -10.68 8.25 6.06
C PRO A 27 -9.74 7.43 5.16
N ARG A 28 -9.11 6.38 5.72
CA ARG A 28 -8.22 5.47 4.97
C ARG A 28 -8.99 4.38 4.21
N GLU A 29 -10.27 4.16 4.51
CA GLU A 29 -11.14 3.26 3.76
C GLU A 29 -11.67 3.91 2.48
N VAL A 30 -10.79 4.46 1.65
CA VAL A 30 -11.17 4.90 0.29
C VAL A 30 -11.13 3.67 -0.62
N PRO A 31 -12.29 3.22 -1.15
CA PRO A 31 -12.31 2.10 -2.09
C PRO A 31 -11.45 2.46 -3.31
N SER A 32 -10.35 1.73 -3.51
CA SER A 32 -9.54 1.95 -4.70
C SER A 32 -10.32 1.53 -5.95
N PRO A 33 -10.40 2.39 -6.98
CA PRO A 33 -11.06 2.05 -8.23
C PRO A 33 -10.36 0.91 -8.98
N LEU A 34 -9.17 0.51 -8.53
CA LEU A 34 -8.37 -0.56 -9.12
C LEU A 34 -8.66 -1.95 -8.52
N ILE A 35 -9.45 -2.06 -7.43
CA ILE A 35 -9.85 -3.36 -6.89
C ILE A 35 -10.64 -4.14 -7.94
N ASN A 36 -10.29 -5.42 -8.11
CA ASN A 36 -10.82 -6.34 -9.12
C ASN A 36 -10.53 -5.91 -10.57
N LYS A 37 -9.53 -5.06 -10.79
CA LYS A 37 -9.03 -4.71 -12.12
C LYS A 37 -7.59 -5.20 -12.29
N VAL A 38 -7.21 -5.40 -13.53
CA VAL A 38 -5.83 -5.74 -13.89
C VAL A 38 -4.92 -4.61 -13.44
N ALA A 39 -3.84 -4.97 -12.75
CA ALA A 39 -2.82 -4.03 -12.31
C ALA A 39 -2.24 -3.26 -13.50
N PRO A 40 -2.06 -1.94 -13.41
CA PRO A 40 -1.44 -1.15 -14.47
C PRO A 40 -0.09 -1.74 -14.86
N ALA A 41 0.13 -1.88 -16.16
CA ALA A 41 1.39 -2.35 -16.70
C ALA A 41 2.46 -1.25 -16.58
N PHE A 42 3.65 -1.63 -16.19
CA PHE A 42 4.82 -0.74 -16.21
C PHE A 42 6.10 -1.54 -16.44
N GLU A 43 7.15 -0.83 -16.80
CA GLU A 43 8.51 -1.36 -16.88
C GLU A 43 9.47 -0.28 -16.40
N VAL A 44 10.17 -0.54 -15.30
CA VAL A 44 11.14 0.40 -14.70
C VAL A 44 12.40 -0.34 -14.26
N PRO A 45 13.55 0.36 -14.15
CA PRO A 45 14.77 -0.26 -13.64
C PRO A 45 14.59 -0.85 -12.24
N GLN A 46 15.35 -1.89 -11.93
CA GLN A 46 15.46 -2.38 -10.57
C GLN A 46 16.35 -1.47 -9.73
N LEU A 47 16.01 -1.31 -8.44
CA LEU A 47 16.76 -0.49 -7.50
C LEU A 47 18.20 -0.96 -7.36
N ALA A 48 18.42 -2.25 -7.10
CA ALA A 48 19.77 -2.81 -6.90
C ALA A 48 20.55 -3.04 -8.19
N GLN A 49 19.87 -3.21 -9.33
CA GLN A 49 20.51 -3.54 -10.62
C GLN A 49 19.90 -2.68 -11.73
N ALA A 50 20.44 -1.48 -11.92
CA ALA A 50 19.90 -0.49 -12.87
C ALA A 50 19.84 -0.98 -14.33
N SER A 51 20.67 -1.96 -14.70
CA SER A 51 20.69 -2.58 -16.03
C SER A 51 19.57 -3.60 -16.26
N LYS A 52 18.87 -4.01 -15.18
CA LYS A 52 17.71 -4.90 -15.25
C LYS A 52 16.43 -4.12 -15.01
N THR A 53 15.37 -4.49 -15.72
CA THR A 53 14.03 -3.93 -15.51
C THR A 53 13.14 -4.92 -14.75
N PHE A 54 12.05 -4.40 -14.20
CA PHE A 54 10.96 -5.18 -13.63
C PHE A 54 9.65 -4.75 -14.29
N SER A 55 8.81 -5.73 -14.59
CA SER A 55 7.44 -5.55 -15.06
C SER A 55 6.51 -6.51 -14.35
N PRO A 56 5.27 -6.11 -13.99
CA PRO A 56 4.24 -6.98 -13.41
C PRO A 56 3.95 -8.24 -14.25
N ALA A 57 4.20 -8.18 -15.55
CA ALA A 57 4.03 -9.32 -16.44
C ALA A 57 4.92 -10.53 -16.05
N SER A 58 6.09 -10.29 -15.45
CA SER A 58 6.99 -11.34 -14.96
C SER A 58 6.45 -12.11 -13.75
N MET A 59 5.41 -11.56 -13.09
CA MET A 59 4.76 -12.17 -11.91
C MET A 59 3.50 -12.95 -12.25
N ARG A 60 3.14 -13.07 -13.53
CA ARG A 60 1.98 -13.86 -13.95
C ARG A 60 2.11 -15.32 -13.55
N GLY A 61 1.01 -15.94 -13.14
CA GLY A 61 0.96 -17.32 -12.68
C GLY A 61 1.23 -17.50 -11.19
N GLN A 62 1.51 -16.43 -10.45
CA GLN A 62 1.67 -16.48 -9.00
C GLN A 62 1.00 -15.30 -8.30
N VAL A 63 0.54 -15.51 -7.07
CA VAL A 63 0.08 -14.42 -6.19
C VAL A 63 1.30 -13.69 -5.67
N TRP A 64 1.27 -12.36 -5.66
CA TRP A 64 2.37 -11.54 -5.19
C TRP A 64 1.89 -10.26 -4.51
N ILE A 65 2.79 -9.61 -3.80
CA ILE A 65 2.52 -8.39 -3.06
C ILE A 65 3.41 -7.27 -3.61
N LEU A 66 2.80 -6.12 -3.89
CA LEU A 66 3.50 -4.89 -4.20
C LEU A 66 3.38 -3.96 -2.99
N ASN A 67 4.51 -3.56 -2.42
CA ASN A 67 4.58 -2.55 -1.38
C ASN A 67 5.28 -1.30 -1.93
N VAL A 68 4.57 -0.18 -1.86
CA VAL A 68 5.07 1.13 -2.29
C VAL A 68 5.70 1.82 -1.09
N TRP A 69 6.96 2.18 -1.20
CA TRP A 69 7.76 2.68 -0.09
C TRP A 69 8.77 3.75 -0.53
N ALA A 70 9.42 4.41 0.42
CA ALA A 70 10.55 5.29 0.16
C ALA A 70 11.45 5.41 1.40
N SER A 71 12.73 5.73 1.22
CA SER A 71 13.69 5.89 2.31
C SER A 71 13.38 7.07 3.23
N TRP A 72 12.82 8.15 2.69
CA TRP A 72 12.40 9.34 3.43
C TRP A 72 11.09 9.15 4.23
N CYS A 73 10.38 8.03 4.06
CA CYS A 73 9.09 7.77 4.67
C CYS A 73 9.24 7.16 6.08
N VAL A 74 8.82 7.89 7.11
CA VAL A 74 8.88 7.43 8.52
C VAL A 74 7.98 6.21 8.74
N ALA A 75 6.73 6.25 8.27
CA ALA A 75 5.77 5.16 8.42
C ALA A 75 6.20 3.86 7.69
N CYS A 76 6.98 3.99 6.59
CA CYS A 76 7.56 2.83 5.91
C CYS A 76 8.62 2.13 6.77
N ARG A 77 9.37 2.88 7.58
CA ARG A 77 10.32 2.30 8.56
C ARG A 77 9.60 1.62 9.72
N GLU A 78 8.44 2.14 10.12
CA GLU A 78 7.61 1.54 11.18
C GLU A 78 7.05 0.18 10.76
N GLU A 79 6.60 0.03 9.51
CA GLU A 79 6.09 -1.26 9.00
C GLU A 79 7.20 -2.26 8.64
N HIS A 80 8.43 -1.80 8.45
CA HIS A 80 9.54 -2.60 7.92
C HIS A 80 9.76 -3.95 8.65
N PRO A 81 9.73 -4.03 10.00
CA PRO A 81 9.83 -5.31 10.70
C PRO A 81 8.73 -6.31 10.33
N VAL A 82 7.50 -5.81 10.08
CA VAL A 82 6.35 -6.63 9.67
C VAL A 82 6.53 -7.15 8.24
N LEU A 83 7.11 -6.34 7.36
CA LEU A 83 7.46 -6.77 5.99
C LEU A 83 8.56 -7.83 5.99
N ILE A 84 9.56 -7.74 6.89
CA ILE A 84 10.57 -8.78 7.09
C ILE A 84 9.90 -10.10 7.55
N GLU A 85 8.93 -10.05 8.46
CA GLU A 85 8.15 -11.22 8.89
C GLU A 85 7.36 -11.82 7.72
N LEU A 86 6.67 -10.97 6.95
CA LEU A 86 5.92 -11.37 5.76
C LEU A 86 6.84 -12.08 4.74
N ALA A 87 7.99 -11.51 4.43
CA ALA A 87 8.96 -12.10 3.52
C ALA A 87 9.47 -13.46 3.99
N LYS A 88 9.81 -13.59 5.29
CA LYS A 88 10.24 -14.85 5.91
C LYS A 88 9.17 -15.93 5.89
N SER A 89 7.89 -15.54 5.87
CA SER A 89 6.78 -16.50 5.82
C SER A 89 6.73 -17.30 4.50
N GLY A 90 7.34 -16.79 3.43
CA GLY A 90 7.37 -17.43 2.10
C GLY A 90 6.00 -17.59 1.43
N LYS A 91 4.94 -16.96 1.96
CA LYS A 91 3.56 -17.15 1.47
C LYS A 91 3.29 -16.49 0.11
N ALA A 92 4.02 -15.43 -0.21
CA ALA A 92 3.96 -14.75 -1.50
C ALA A 92 5.25 -13.93 -1.69
N PRO A 93 5.75 -13.78 -2.95
CA PRO A 93 6.82 -12.85 -3.24
C PRO A 93 6.42 -11.42 -2.89
N LEU A 94 7.31 -10.71 -2.21
CA LEU A 94 7.14 -9.30 -1.88
C LEU A 94 8.04 -8.47 -2.79
N ILE A 95 7.41 -7.59 -3.57
CA ILE A 95 8.09 -6.66 -4.49
C ILE A 95 7.98 -5.25 -3.92
N GLY A 96 9.09 -4.54 -3.83
CA GLY A 96 9.10 -3.13 -3.49
C GLY A 96 8.86 -2.25 -4.72
N LEU A 97 8.13 -1.16 -4.57
CA LEU A 97 8.13 -0.04 -5.50
C LEU A 97 8.70 1.17 -4.77
N ASP A 98 9.95 1.48 -5.04
CA ASP A 98 10.65 2.61 -4.46
C ASP A 98 10.21 3.90 -5.18
N TYR A 99 9.45 4.73 -4.46
CA TYR A 99 8.65 5.82 -5.01
C TYR A 99 9.29 7.18 -4.72
N LYS A 100 9.63 7.91 -5.79
CA LYS A 100 10.17 9.28 -5.71
C LYS A 100 11.32 9.41 -4.72
N ASP A 101 12.29 8.54 -4.85
CA ASP A 101 13.43 8.45 -3.93
C ASP A 101 14.76 8.64 -4.66
N GLN A 102 15.83 8.77 -3.88
CA GLN A 102 17.19 8.67 -4.36
C GLN A 102 17.68 7.24 -4.20
N ARG A 103 18.26 6.70 -5.27
CA ARG A 103 18.71 5.29 -5.31
C ARG A 103 19.66 4.94 -4.16
N GLU A 104 20.59 5.83 -3.89
CA GLU A 104 21.61 5.66 -2.85
C GLU A 104 20.99 5.61 -1.46
N ASP A 105 20.01 6.49 -1.19
CA ASP A 105 19.32 6.55 0.11
C ASP A 105 18.42 5.31 0.32
N ALA A 106 17.73 4.89 -0.73
CA ALA A 106 16.91 3.69 -0.73
C ALA A 106 17.76 2.42 -0.46
N LEU A 107 18.89 2.27 -1.14
CA LEU A 107 19.83 1.16 -0.92
C LEU A 107 20.41 1.17 0.49
N ALA A 108 20.84 2.35 0.98
CA ALA A 108 21.37 2.48 2.35
C ALA A 108 20.34 2.13 3.42
N MET A 109 19.06 2.48 3.21
CA MET A 109 17.99 2.07 4.11
C MET A 109 17.83 0.54 4.15
N LEU A 110 17.77 -0.13 2.99
CA LEU A 110 17.63 -1.58 2.91
C LEU A 110 18.84 -2.31 3.48
N GLU A 111 20.06 -1.79 3.30
CA GLU A 111 21.26 -2.33 3.91
C GLU A 111 21.21 -2.25 5.44
N LYS A 112 20.77 -1.10 5.97
CA LYS A 112 20.70 -0.85 7.42
C LYS A 112 19.61 -1.64 8.13
N LEU A 113 18.41 -1.77 7.52
CA LEU A 113 17.23 -2.36 8.16
C LEU A 113 16.98 -3.81 7.73
N GLY A 114 17.74 -4.32 6.77
CA GLY A 114 17.48 -5.59 6.08
C GLY A 114 16.57 -5.38 4.86
N ASN A 115 16.63 -6.29 3.89
CA ASN A 115 15.83 -6.20 2.68
C ASN A 115 14.72 -7.26 2.68
N PRO A 116 13.42 -6.87 2.82
CA PRO A 116 12.30 -7.79 2.78
C PRO A 116 11.89 -8.17 1.36
N TYR A 117 12.35 -7.42 0.35
CA TYR A 117 11.86 -7.54 -1.01
C TYR A 117 12.66 -8.58 -1.82
N LEU A 118 11.97 -9.38 -2.63
CA LEU A 118 12.59 -10.19 -3.67
C LEU A 118 13.40 -9.31 -4.63
N LEU A 119 12.82 -8.18 -5.01
CA LEU A 119 13.45 -7.06 -5.70
C LEU A 119 12.64 -5.77 -5.42
N SER A 120 13.27 -4.62 -5.66
CA SER A 120 12.56 -3.34 -5.69
C SER A 120 12.64 -2.72 -7.08
N ALA A 121 11.49 -2.34 -7.62
CA ALA A 121 11.35 -1.52 -8.82
C ALA A 121 11.59 -0.05 -8.45
N PHE A 122 12.33 0.70 -9.25
CA PHE A 122 12.73 2.08 -8.96
C PHE A 122 11.88 3.07 -9.77
N ASP A 123 10.90 3.68 -9.13
CA ASP A 123 9.99 4.68 -9.70
C ASP A 123 10.43 6.10 -9.33
N ALA A 124 11.60 6.51 -9.83
CA ALA A 124 12.24 7.78 -9.48
C ALA A 124 11.34 9.01 -9.73
N ASN A 125 10.53 8.99 -10.78
CA ASN A 125 9.64 10.09 -11.14
C ASN A 125 8.21 9.95 -10.58
N GLY A 126 7.88 8.81 -9.95
CA GLY A 126 6.58 8.54 -9.35
C GLY A 126 5.46 8.24 -10.35
N ARG A 127 5.79 7.95 -11.61
CA ARG A 127 4.78 7.71 -12.63
C ARG A 127 4.00 6.42 -12.38
N VAL A 128 4.70 5.35 -11.99
CA VAL A 128 4.06 4.09 -11.63
C VAL A 128 3.11 4.26 -10.45
N GLY A 129 3.56 4.97 -9.41
CA GLY A 129 2.70 5.28 -8.26
C GLY A 129 1.43 6.04 -8.66
N ILE A 130 1.51 7.00 -9.60
CA ILE A 130 0.33 7.71 -10.12
C ILE A 130 -0.63 6.73 -10.82
N ASP A 131 -0.13 5.85 -11.69
CA ASP A 131 -0.95 4.89 -12.42
C ASP A 131 -1.62 3.86 -11.48
N TYR A 132 -0.99 3.51 -10.34
CA TYR A 132 -1.56 2.68 -9.27
C TYR A 132 -2.49 3.46 -8.31
N GLY A 133 -2.65 4.76 -8.51
CA GLY A 133 -3.46 5.62 -7.63
C GLY A 133 -2.90 5.67 -6.22
N VAL A 134 -1.57 5.79 -6.08
CA VAL A 134 -0.90 5.97 -4.80
C VAL A 134 -1.20 7.36 -4.27
N TYR A 135 -1.80 7.43 -3.09
CA TYR A 135 -2.06 8.69 -2.38
C TYR A 135 -0.86 9.16 -1.57
N GLY A 136 -0.09 8.19 -1.06
CA GLY A 136 1.08 8.42 -0.24
C GLY A 136 1.77 7.09 0.06
N VAL A 137 2.88 7.14 0.77
CA VAL A 137 3.62 5.94 1.18
C VAL A 137 3.53 5.77 2.70
N PRO A 138 3.43 4.51 3.20
CA PRO A 138 3.39 3.26 2.44
C PRO A 138 1.98 2.89 1.94
N GLU A 139 1.92 2.13 0.86
CA GLU A 139 0.73 1.44 0.38
C GLU A 139 1.06 0.01 -0.04
N THR A 140 0.14 -0.92 0.19
CA THR A 140 0.37 -2.34 -0.13
C THR A 140 -0.77 -2.91 -0.97
N TYR A 141 -0.43 -3.64 -2.02
CA TYR A 141 -1.35 -4.29 -2.94
C TYR A 141 -1.11 -5.80 -2.94
N VAL A 142 -2.19 -6.60 -2.90
CA VAL A 142 -2.14 -8.04 -3.17
C VAL A 142 -2.70 -8.26 -4.57
N ILE A 143 -1.91 -8.94 -5.42
CA ILE A 143 -2.20 -9.16 -6.82
C ILE A 143 -2.23 -10.67 -7.08
N ASP A 144 -3.28 -11.15 -7.74
CA ASP A 144 -3.46 -12.58 -8.01
C ASP A 144 -2.65 -13.07 -9.22
N GLN A 145 -2.72 -14.39 -9.49
CA GLN A 145 -2.00 -15.06 -10.58
C GLN A 145 -2.34 -14.51 -11.96
N THR A 146 -3.54 -13.93 -12.12
CA THR A 146 -4.00 -13.31 -13.38
C THR A 146 -3.57 -11.85 -13.52
N GLY A 147 -2.91 -11.30 -12.48
CA GLY A 147 -2.47 -9.90 -12.43
C GLY A 147 -3.57 -8.93 -12.00
N VAL A 148 -4.65 -9.41 -11.35
CA VAL A 148 -5.74 -8.58 -10.85
C VAL A 148 -5.47 -8.16 -9.41
N ILE A 149 -5.64 -6.88 -9.10
CA ILE A 149 -5.52 -6.34 -7.75
C ILE A 149 -6.72 -6.82 -6.91
N ARG A 150 -6.47 -7.60 -5.87
CA ARG A 150 -7.49 -8.15 -4.97
C ARG A 150 -7.62 -7.40 -3.66
N PHE A 151 -6.56 -6.69 -3.26
CA PHE A 151 -6.55 -5.91 -2.03
C PHE A 151 -5.64 -4.71 -2.16
N LYS A 152 -6.01 -3.60 -1.54
CA LYS A 152 -5.19 -2.42 -1.33
C LYS A 152 -5.28 -1.99 0.13
N HIS A 153 -4.15 -1.73 0.75
CA HIS A 153 -4.05 -1.10 2.06
C HIS A 153 -3.30 0.22 1.96
N ILE A 154 -3.83 1.26 2.58
CA ILE A 154 -3.25 2.60 2.65
C ILE A 154 -2.70 2.79 4.06
N GLY A 155 -1.43 3.12 4.17
CA GLY A 155 -0.72 3.25 5.43
C GLY A 155 0.09 2.01 5.82
N PRO A 156 0.75 2.03 6.99
CA PRO A 156 1.66 0.97 7.41
C PRO A 156 0.93 -0.35 7.70
N ILE A 157 1.49 -1.46 7.22
CA ILE A 157 1.03 -2.79 7.57
C ILE A 157 1.39 -3.08 9.03
N THR A 158 0.36 -3.39 9.82
CA THR A 158 0.52 -3.84 11.19
C THR A 158 0.44 -5.37 11.29
N PRO A 159 0.93 -6.01 12.38
CA PRO A 159 0.73 -7.44 12.60
C PRO A 159 -0.75 -7.85 12.57
N GLN A 160 -1.65 -6.97 13.00
CA GLN A 160 -3.09 -7.21 12.95
C GLN A 160 -3.60 -7.28 11.51
N ILE A 161 -3.24 -6.33 10.66
CA ILE A 161 -3.62 -6.31 9.23
C ILE A 161 -3.04 -7.53 8.51
N LEU A 162 -1.79 -7.84 8.78
CA LEU A 162 -1.11 -9.00 8.22
C LEU A 162 -1.89 -10.30 8.51
N ASN A 163 -2.23 -10.52 9.80
CA ASN A 163 -2.89 -11.75 10.24
C ASN A 163 -4.37 -11.82 9.90
N GLN A 164 -5.09 -10.69 9.93
CA GLN A 164 -6.55 -10.68 9.75
C GLN A 164 -6.99 -10.47 8.29
N ARG A 165 -6.13 -9.88 7.45
CA ARG A 165 -6.50 -9.52 6.08
C ARG A 165 -5.59 -10.17 5.04
N ILE A 166 -4.26 -10.01 5.17
CA ILE A 166 -3.33 -10.43 4.12
C ILE A 166 -3.17 -11.94 4.10
N TYR A 167 -2.84 -12.58 5.22
CA TYR A 167 -2.63 -14.03 5.24
C TYR A 167 -3.86 -14.85 4.85
N PRO A 168 -5.09 -14.53 5.31
CA PRO A 168 -6.29 -15.23 4.84
C PRO A 168 -6.51 -15.09 3.33
N LEU A 169 -6.32 -13.87 2.79
CA LEU A 169 -6.46 -13.61 1.36
C LEU A 169 -5.42 -14.39 0.53
N LEU A 170 -4.15 -14.39 0.96
CA LEU A 170 -3.11 -15.18 0.29
C LEU A 170 -3.44 -16.67 0.29
N ALA A 171 -3.98 -17.20 1.41
CA ALA A 171 -4.38 -18.60 1.51
C ALA A 171 -5.57 -18.94 0.60
N GLU A 172 -6.48 -18.01 0.38
CA GLU A 172 -7.60 -18.16 -0.56
C GLU A 172 -7.10 -18.15 -2.01
N LEU A 173 -6.31 -17.13 -2.39
CA LEU A 173 -5.83 -16.94 -3.75
C LEU A 173 -4.87 -18.05 -4.22
N ASN A 174 -4.11 -18.66 -3.31
CA ASN A 174 -3.20 -19.76 -3.64
C ASN A 174 -3.90 -21.11 -3.78
N LYS A 175 -5.21 -21.21 -3.49
CA LYS A 175 -6.01 -22.44 -3.71
C LYS A 175 -6.71 -22.49 -5.06
N SER A 176 -6.84 -21.34 -5.69
CA SER A 176 -7.49 -21.16 -7.00
C SER A 176 -6.46 -21.20 -8.13
#